data_406cdef3adf62d23afe166231f647936
#
_entry.id   406cdef3adf62d23afe166231f647936
#
_cell.length_a   1.000
_cell.length_b   1.000
_cell.length_c   1.000
_cell.angle_alpha   90.00
_cell.angle_beta   90.00
_cell.angle_gamma   90.00
#
_symmetry.space_group_name_H-M   'P 1'
#
loop_
_entity.id
_entity.type
_entity.pdbx_description
1 polymer ?
#
loop_
_entity_poly.entity_id
_entity_poly.type
_entity_poly.pdbx_seq_one_letter_code
_entity_poly.pdbx_strand_id
1 'polypeptide(L)'
;MVSTFSRKDQNYKSDDLNQPTKEGRFGKYGGQYVPETLMPALFELETAASNAWKDKLFVKELNHLLKTYVGRETPLYEAKRLTEHYKTKQATARIWLKREDLNHTGAHKINNALGQALLAIRICLLYTSPSPRD
;
A
#
# COMPACT_ATOMS: atom_id res chain seq x y z
N MET A 1 -26.08 30.63 -6.12
CA MET A 1 -26.80 29.36 -6.04
C MET A 1 -25.79 28.29 -5.68
N VAL A 2 -25.75 27.84 -4.42
CA VAL A 2 -24.86 26.77 -3.96
C VAL A 2 -25.62 25.47 -4.14
N SER A 3 -25.14 24.61 -5.04
CA SER A 3 -25.72 23.29 -5.28
C SER A 3 -25.52 22.43 -4.05
N THR A 4 -26.59 22.11 -3.35
CA THR A 4 -26.65 21.13 -2.27
C THR A 4 -26.42 19.74 -2.87
N PHE A 5 -25.23 19.19 -2.68
CA PHE A 5 -24.94 17.78 -2.99
C PHE A 5 -25.81 16.89 -2.09
N SER A 6 -26.85 16.31 -2.67
CA SER A 6 -27.72 15.35 -2.00
C SER A 6 -26.93 14.06 -1.70
N ARG A 7 -26.82 13.71 -0.41
CA ARG A 7 -26.23 12.44 0.07
C ARG A 7 -27.15 11.22 -0.09
N LYS A 8 -28.00 11.20 -1.08
CA LYS A 8 -28.87 10.04 -1.36
C LYS A 8 -28.24 9.25 -2.50
N ASP A 9 -27.98 7.99 -2.25
CA ASP A 9 -27.57 6.87 -3.09
C ASP A 9 -26.15 6.32 -2.83
N GLN A 10 -25.85 5.92 -1.58
CA GLN A 10 -24.66 5.15 -1.30
C GLN A 10 -24.97 4.00 -0.35
N ASN A 11 -25.70 3.00 -0.80
CA ASN A 11 -25.73 1.67 -0.19
C ASN A 11 -24.51 0.84 -0.69
N TYR A 12 -23.29 1.35 -0.51
CA TYR A 12 -22.10 0.51 -0.63
C TYR A 12 -22.00 -0.34 0.63
N LYS A 13 -22.02 -1.66 0.48
CA LYS A 13 -21.62 -2.57 1.55
C LYS A 13 -20.17 -2.27 1.89
N SER A 14 -19.82 -2.26 3.18
CA SER A 14 -18.44 -1.99 3.64
C SER A 14 -17.40 -2.89 2.94
N ASP A 15 -17.79 -4.07 2.52
CA ASP A 15 -16.94 -5.05 1.85
C ASP A 15 -16.57 -4.66 0.41
N ASP A 16 -17.39 -3.87 -0.26
CA ASP A 16 -17.12 -3.39 -1.64
C ASP A 16 -15.94 -2.41 -1.74
N LEU A 17 -15.48 -1.89 -0.60
CA LEU A 17 -14.35 -0.96 -0.53
C LEU A 17 -13.06 -1.61 -0.05
N ASN A 18 -13.10 -2.87 0.42
CA ASN A 18 -11.94 -3.55 1.01
C ASN A 18 -11.07 -4.27 -0.03
N GLN A 19 -11.64 -4.69 -1.14
CA GLN A 19 -10.92 -5.37 -2.22
C GLN A 19 -11.34 -4.80 -3.57
N PRO A 20 -10.43 -4.65 -4.53
CA PRO A 20 -10.77 -4.21 -5.87
C PRO A 20 -11.54 -5.30 -6.62
N THR A 21 -12.46 -4.89 -7.52
CA THR A 21 -13.03 -5.77 -8.54
C THR A 21 -11.95 -6.16 -9.56
N LYS A 22 -12.30 -7.05 -10.50
CA LYS A 22 -11.39 -7.42 -11.61
C LYS A 22 -11.00 -6.21 -12.49
N GLU A 23 -11.85 -5.21 -12.55
CA GLU A 23 -11.60 -3.96 -13.27
C GLU A 23 -10.86 -2.92 -12.41
N GLY A 24 -10.35 -3.32 -11.24
CA GLY A 24 -9.62 -2.44 -10.32
C GLY A 24 -10.48 -1.38 -9.64
N ARG A 25 -11.77 -1.67 -9.42
CA ARG A 25 -12.71 -0.74 -8.79
C ARG A 25 -12.99 -1.09 -7.33
N PHE A 26 -13.08 -0.06 -6.51
CA PHE A 26 -13.55 -0.09 -5.13
C PHE A 26 -14.91 0.61 -5.08
N GLY A 27 -15.99 -0.11 -5.29
CA GLY A 27 -17.31 0.45 -5.51
C GLY A 27 -17.32 1.36 -6.75
N LYS A 28 -17.70 2.65 -6.59
CA LYS A 28 -17.67 3.64 -7.68
C LYS A 28 -16.28 4.26 -7.94
N TYR A 29 -15.30 3.98 -7.09
CA TYR A 29 -13.94 4.55 -7.17
C TYR A 29 -12.98 3.59 -7.86
N GLY A 30 -11.86 4.13 -8.34
CA GLY A 30 -10.81 3.34 -8.99
C GLY A 30 -11.11 3.04 -10.44
N GLY A 31 -10.53 1.98 -10.96
CA GLY A 31 -10.50 1.57 -12.35
C GLY A 31 -9.09 1.61 -12.91
N GLN A 32 -8.94 1.19 -14.17
CA GLN A 32 -7.65 1.14 -14.88
C GLN A 32 -7.69 2.13 -16.03
N TYR A 33 -6.92 3.21 -15.92
CA TYR A 33 -6.89 4.31 -16.90
C TYR A 33 -5.46 4.50 -17.43
N VAL A 34 -5.05 3.59 -18.28
CA VAL A 34 -3.73 3.59 -18.93
C VAL A 34 -3.89 3.48 -20.44
N PRO A 35 -2.88 3.86 -21.23
CA PRO A 35 -2.88 3.60 -22.68
C PRO A 35 -3.08 2.11 -22.98
N GLU A 36 -3.85 1.80 -24.02
CA GLU A 36 -4.18 0.41 -24.39
C GLU A 36 -2.93 -0.45 -24.63
N THR A 37 -1.85 0.16 -25.10
CA THR A 37 -0.56 -0.51 -25.30
C THR A 37 0.07 -1.09 -24.04
N LEU A 38 -0.30 -0.57 -22.86
CA LEU A 38 0.18 -1.06 -21.55
C LEU A 38 -0.72 -2.14 -20.96
N MET A 39 -1.94 -2.30 -21.44
CA MET A 39 -2.89 -3.26 -20.86
C MET A 39 -2.38 -4.70 -20.82
N PRO A 40 -1.75 -5.25 -21.89
CA PRO A 40 -1.21 -6.62 -21.84
C PRO A 40 -0.17 -6.80 -20.73
N ALA A 41 0.75 -5.85 -20.54
CA ALA A 41 1.77 -5.89 -19.49
C ALA A 41 1.14 -5.81 -18.09
N LEU A 42 0.08 -5.03 -17.92
CA LEU A 42 -0.64 -4.94 -16.65
C LEU A 42 -1.38 -6.22 -16.30
N PHE A 43 -2.00 -6.89 -17.26
CA PHE A 43 -2.64 -8.19 -17.03
C PHE A 43 -1.64 -9.28 -16.67
N GLU A 44 -0.46 -9.26 -17.31
CA GLU A 44 0.63 -10.15 -16.94
C GLU A 44 1.12 -9.89 -15.51
N LEU A 45 1.32 -8.61 -15.15
CA LEU A 45 1.72 -8.21 -13.81
C LEU A 45 0.67 -8.60 -12.75
N GLU A 46 -0.61 -8.39 -13.01
CA GLU A 46 -1.70 -8.75 -12.12
C GLU A 46 -1.74 -10.26 -11.86
N THR A 47 -1.59 -11.05 -12.93
CA THR A 47 -1.52 -12.50 -12.85
C THR A 47 -0.30 -12.95 -12.04
N ALA A 48 0.86 -12.38 -12.32
CA ALA A 48 2.10 -12.68 -11.59
C ALA A 48 2.00 -12.31 -10.11
N ALA A 49 1.44 -11.15 -9.79
CA ALA A 49 1.21 -10.71 -8.40
C ALA A 49 0.24 -11.65 -7.67
N SER A 50 -0.87 -12.01 -8.29
CA SER A 50 -1.84 -12.95 -7.72
C SER A 50 -1.21 -14.33 -7.42
N ASN A 51 -0.36 -14.83 -8.31
CA ASN A 51 0.36 -16.08 -8.11
C ASN A 51 1.44 -15.98 -7.04
N ALA A 52 2.16 -14.86 -6.99
CA ALA A 52 3.18 -14.60 -5.98
C ALA A 52 2.59 -14.61 -4.56
N TRP A 53 1.43 -13.97 -4.34
CA TRP A 53 0.76 -13.97 -3.04
C TRP A 53 0.27 -15.34 -2.58
N LYS A 54 0.03 -16.28 -3.50
CA LYS A 54 -0.33 -17.67 -3.20
C LYS A 54 0.88 -18.56 -2.92
N ASP A 55 2.07 -18.13 -3.33
CA ASP A 55 3.31 -18.86 -3.14
C ASP A 55 3.91 -18.60 -1.76
N LYS A 56 3.94 -19.65 -0.93
CA LYS A 56 4.47 -19.59 0.43
C LYS A 56 5.97 -19.20 0.48
N LEU A 57 6.74 -19.54 -0.54
CA LEU A 57 8.17 -19.20 -0.60
C LEU A 57 8.35 -17.71 -0.83
N PHE A 58 7.60 -17.11 -1.76
CA PHE A 58 7.60 -15.68 -1.99
C PHE A 58 7.21 -14.90 -0.73
N VAL A 59 6.11 -15.29 -0.09
CA VAL A 59 5.64 -14.64 1.14
C VAL A 59 6.66 -14.78 2.28
N LYS A 60 7.31 -15.94 2.40
CA LYS A 60 8.36 -16.18 3.40
C LYS A 60 9.58 -15.29 3.15
N GLU A 61 10.02 -15.17 1.90
CA GLU A 61 11.15 -14.31 1.53
C GLU A 61 10.85 -12.84 1.79
N LEU A 62 9.68 -12.35 1.35
CA LEU A 62 9.24 -10.99 1.61
C LEU A 62 9.21 -10.70 3.11
N ASN A 63 8.61 -11.58 3.92
CA ASN A 63 8.55 -11.40 5.37
C ASN A 63 9.95 -11.44 6.02
N HIS A 64 10.85 -12.27 5.51
CA HIS A 64 12.25 -12.29 5.97
C HIS A 64 12.93 -10.95 5.72
N LEU A 65 12.83 -10.40 4.53
CA LEU A 65 13.40 -9.10 4.18
C LEU A 65 12.74 -7.94 4.95
N LEU A 66 11.42 -7.97 5.11
CA LEU A 66 10.73 -6.97 5.93
C LEU A 66 11.26 -6.96 7.37
N LYS A 67 11.55 -8.12 7.93
CA LYS A 67 12.09 -8.25 9.29
C LYS A 67 13.57 -7.88 9.39
N THR A 68 14.42 -8.42 8.51
CA THR A 68 15.89 -8.36 8.65
C THR A 68 16.52 -7.17 7.96
N TYR A 69 15.94 -6.71 6.85
CA TYR A 69 16.46 -5.58 6.07
C TYR A 69 15.73 -4.28 6.38
N VAL A 70 14.40 -4.31 6.47
CA VAL A 70 13.59 -3.11 6.75
C VAL A 70 13.55 -2.75 8.22
N GLY A 71 13.58 -3.74 9.11
CA GLY A 71 13.50 -3.55 10.56
C GLY A 71 12.07 -3.57 11.11
N ARG A 72 11.17 -4.28 10.43
CA ARG A 72 9.80 -4.46 10.94
C ARG A 72 9.74 -5.54 12.03
N GLU A 73 8.84 -5.38 12.99
CA GLU A 73 7.78 -4.36 13.04
C GLU A 73 8.28 -3.10 13.72
N THR A 74 7.93 -1.91 13.13
CA THR A 74 8.29 -0.63 13.72
C THR A 74 7.50 -0.37 15.01
N PRO A 75 8.10 0.31 16.01
CA PRO A 75 7.46 0.55 17.29
C PRO A 75 6.19 1.42 17.18
N LEU A 76 5.26 1.18 18.08
CA LEU A 76 4.17 2.10 18.37
C LEU A 76 4.56 2.90 19.61
N TYR A 77 4.80 4.20 19.46
CA TYR A 77 5.31 5.09 20.48
C TYR A 77 4.19 5.99 21.06
N GLU A 78 3.99 5.97 22.37
CA GLU A 78 3.06 6.89 23.02
C GLU A 78 3.70 8.28 23.16
N ALA A 79 3.14 9.26 22.46
CA ALA A 79 3.60 10.65 22.49
C ALA A 79 2.98 11.40 23.68
N LYS A 80 3.41 11.07 24.90
CA LYS A 80 2.83 11.60 26.15
C LYS A 80 2.82 13.12 26.21
N ARG A 81 3.94 13.76 25.87
CA ARG A 81 4.04 15.24 25.87
C ARG A 81 3.09 15.89 24.86
N LEU A 82 2.95 15.29 23.67
CA LEU A 82 2.02 15.76 22.67
C LEU A 82 0.56 15.54 23.09
N THR A 83 0.27 14.40 23.67
CA THR A 83 -1.03 14.08 24.27
C THR A 83 -1.41 15.13 25.32
N GLU A 84 -0.52 15.42 26.24
CA GLU A 84 -0.79 16.40 27.31
C GLU A 84 -0.93 17.83 26.79
N HIS A 85 -0.12 18.21 25.78
CA HIS A 85 -0.19 19.53 25.15
C HIS A 85 -1.55 19.81 24.49
N TYR A 86 -2.15 18.79 23.85
CA TYR A 86 -3.46 18.92 23.17
C TYR A 86 -4.65 18.49 24.01
N LYS A 87 -4.43 18.13 25.27
CA LYS A 87 -5.50 17.77 26.20
C LYS A 87 -6.36 18.99 26.51
N THR A 88 -7.67 18.82 26.43
CA THR A 88 -8.64 19.84 26.84
C THR A 88 -9.56 19.29 27.91
N LYS A 89 -10.37 20.16 28.55
CA LYS A 89 -11.39 19.72 29.49
C LYS A 89 -12.48 18.84 28.87
N GLN A 90 -12.66 18.95 27.56
CA GLN A 90 -13.69 18.23 26.79
C GLN A 90 -13.15 16.99 26.06
N ALA A 91 -11.84 16.89 25.84
CA ALA A 91 -11.25 15.82 25.06
C ALA A 91 -9.90 15.36 25.67
N THR A 92 -9.75 14.05 25.81
CA THR A 92 -8.57 13.38 26.36
C THR A 92 -8.05 12.26 25.47
N ALA A 93 -7.95 12.52 24.15
CA ALA A 93 -7.43 11.55 23.20
C ALA A 93 -5.93 11.30 23.46
N ARG A 94 -5.51 10.02 23.52
CA ARG A 94 -4.09 9.67 23.56
C ARG A 94 -3.52 9.62 22.14
N ILE A 95 -2.36 10.22 21.95
CA ILE A 95 -1.66 10.28 20.65
C ILE A 95 -0.57 9.23 20.62
N TRP A 96 -0.64 8.36 19.63
CA TRP A 96 0.33 7.31 19.37
C TRP A 96 0.95 7.52 18.00
N LEU A 97 2.25 7.35 17.90
CA LEU A 97 3.01 7.45 16.65
C LEU A 97 3.45 6.08 16.22
N LYS A 98 3.00 5.64 15.05
CA LYS A 98 3.58 4.47 14.36
C LYS A 98 4.87 4.92 13.69
N ARG A 99 6.00 4.46 14.23
CA ARG A 99 7.35 4.97 13.90
C ARG A 99 7.89 4.39 12.59
N GLU A 100 7.22 4.64 11.48
CA GLU A 100 7.68 4.20 10.15
C GLU A 100 8.95 4.92 9.66
N ASP A 101 9.33 6.00 10.33
CA ASP A 101 10.62 6.70 10.18
C ASP A 101 11.82 5.86 10.62
N LEU A 102 11.60 4.81 11.43
CA LEU A 102 12.65 3.89 11.89
C LEU A 102 12.91 2.72 10.92
N ASN A 103 12.13 2.60 9.85
CA ASN A 103 12.46 1.67 8.78
C ASN A 103 13.81 2.00 8.13
N HIS A 104 14.48 1.00 7.59
CA HIS A 104 15.59 1.23 6.65
C HIS A 104 15.14 2.21 5.57
N THR A 105 15.90 3.20 5.19
CA THR A 105 15.56 4.34 4.33
C THR A 105 14.73 5.47 5.00
N GLY A 106 14.35 5.35 6.27
CA GLY A 106 13.64 6.40 7.01
C GLY A 106 12.19 6.63 6.61
N ALA A 107 11.57 5.71 5.84
CA ALA A 107 10.20 5.85 5.37
C ALA A 107 9.50 4.51 5.10
N HIS A 108 8.16 4.52 5.17
CA HIS A 108 7.32 3.34 4.91
C HIS A 108 7.39 2.81 3.46
N LYS A 109 7.85 3.61 2.51
CA LYS A 109 7.91 3.24 1.08
C LYS A 109 8.80 2.03 0.79
N ILE A 110 9.77 1.73 1.63
CA ILE A 110 10.62 0.55 1.50
C ILE A 110 9.82 -0.76 1.49
N ASN A 111 8.70 -0.82 2.21
CA ASN A 111 7.84 -2.01 2.23
C ASN A 111 7.29 -2.33 0.84
N ASN A 112 6.80 -1.30 0.16
CA ASN A 112 6.27 -1.43 -1.20
C ASN A 112 7.39 -1.70 -2.22
N ALA A 113 8.51 -0.99 -2.10
CA ALA A 113 9.66 -1.15 -2.99
C ALA A 113 10.21 -2.58 -2.96
N LEU A 114 10.32 -3.21 -1.78
CA LEU A 114 10.75 -4.60 -1.67
C LEU A 114 9.78 -5.59 -2.32
N GLY A 115 8.48 -5.42 -2.09
CA GLY A 115 7.47 -6.27 -2.71
C GLY A 115 7.50 -6.18 -4.23
N GLN A 116 7.63 -4.97 -4.77
CA GLN A 116 7.76 -4.73 -6.21
C GLN A 116 9.06 -5.30 -6.77
N ALA A 117 10.19 -5.12 -6.09
CA ALA A 117 11.49 -5.66 -6.51
C ALA A 117 11.47 -7.19 -6.58
N LEU A 118 10.98 -7.87 -5.55
CA LEU A 118 10.84 -9.33 -5.56
C LEU A 118 9.92 -9.82 -6.67
N LEU A 119 8.81 -9.11 -6.90
CA LEU A 119 7.89 -9.45 -7.98
C LEU A 119 8.57 -9.27 -9.35
N ALA A 120 9.28 -8.15 -9.55
CA ALA A 120 10.01 -7.88 -10.78
C ALA A 120 11.08 -8.94 -11.08
N ILE A 121 11.84 -9.36 -10.06
CA ILE A 121 12.81 -10.45 -10.19
C ILE A 121 12.10 -11.75 -10.63
N ARG A 122 10.97 -12.06 -10.02
CA ARG A 122 10.22 -13.28 -10.29
C ARG A 122 9.67 -13.34 -11.71
N ILE A 123 9.24 -12.23 -12.30
CA ILE A 123 8.71 -12.16 -13.67
C ILE A 123 9.76 -11.77 -14.71
N CYS A 124 11.04 -11.77 -14.32
CA CYS A 124 12.17 -11.46 -15.20
C CYS A 124 12.13 -10.08 -15.88
N LEU A 125 11.47 -9.10 -15.27
CA LEU A 125 11.42 -7.72 -15.79
C LEU A 125 12.74 -6.96 -15.68
N LEU A 126 13.78 -7.53 -15.04
CA LEU A 126 15.09 -6.91 -14.89
C LEU A 126 15.81 -6.59 -16.21
N TYR A 127 15.41 -7.24 -17.30
CA TYR A 127 16.02 -7.06 -18.62
C TYR A 127 15.26 -6.09 -19.55
N THR A 128 14.15 -5.52 -19.08
CA THR A 128 13.28 -4.69 -19.93
C THR A 128 13.48 -3.20 -19.79
N SER A 129 14.28 -2.76 -18.81
CA SER A 129 14.60 -1.35 -18.62
C SER A 129 16.12 -1.17 -18.47
N PRO A 130 16.83 -0.78 -19.55
CA PRO A 130 18.21 -0.33 -19.40
C PRO A 130 18.22 0.86 -18.44
N SER A 131 19.13 0.82 -17.46
CA SER A 131 19.31 1.94 -16.54
C SER A 131 19.73 3.18 -17.36
N PRO A 132 19.12 4.35 -17.14
CA PRO A 132 19.55 5.58 -17.81
C PRO A 132 20.95 6.05 -17.40
N ARG A 133 21.68 5.27 -16.62
CA ARG A 133 23.01 5.59 -16.06
C ARG A 133 24.14 4.70 -16.54
N ASP A 134 23.87 3.76 -17.45
CA ASP A 134 24.89 2.93 -18.08
C ASP A 134 25.33 3.51 -19.41
#